data_6cc83b9d27fb92914604fd06e46a2e36
#
_entry.id   6cc83b9d27fb92914604fd06e46a2e36
#
_cell.length_a   1.000
_cell.length_b   1.000
_cell.length_c   1.000
_cell.angle_alpha   90.00
_cell.angle_beta   90.00
_cell.angle_gamma   90.00
#
_symmetry.space_group_name_H-M   'P 1'
#
loop_
_entity.id
_entity.type
_entity.pdbx_description
1 polymer ?
#
loop_
_entity_poly.entity_id
_entity_poly.type
_entity_poly.pdbx_seq_one_letter_code
_entity_poly.pdbx_strand_id
1 'polypeptide(L)'
;MVSGETIVRNLQAGMLRAVEEGGFQLKNGAAFGRGERYTEFDFSDKHSAGWSTTYQVQRARFDHLLALEAERQGAEVRYPYEVVAVDISGQRPRVTVKDLDGKICLVEAGFLLDASGFGRVLPRLLQLETPSNFPVRGAIFTHIEDNIAPADFDRNKILITVHPVRDDVWYWLIPFADGRCSLGVVGETDFLGEHRGSETERLQSFVQQTPSLHRLLARARWDTPAR
;
A
#
# COMPACT_ATOMS: atom_id res chain seq x y z
N MET A 1 -3.61 -0.68 1.84
CA MET A 1 -4.51 -1.43 2.74
C MET A 1 -4.01 -1.26 4.17
N VAL A 2 -4.90 -1.00 5.11
CA VAL A 2 -4.57 -0.85 6.53
C VAL A 2 -5.09 -2.09 7.26
N SER A 3 -4.29 -2.68 8.13
CA SER A 3 -4.69 -3.85 8.92
C SER A 3 -5.54 -3.45 10.13
N GLY A 4 -6.27 -4.41 10.72
CA GLY A 4 -6.98 -4.19 11.99
C GLY A 4 -6.04 -3.78 13.13
N GLU A 5 -4.82 -4.28 13.12
CA GLU A 5 -3.77 -3.87 14.04
C GLU A 5 -3.41 -2.38 13.89
N THR A 6 -3.43 -1.86 12.66
CA THR A 6 -3.20 -0.42 12.42
C THR A 6 -4.31 0.44 13.04
N ILE A 7 -5.56 -0.02 13.04
CA ILE A 7 -6.65 0.69 13.74
C ILE A 7 -6.38 0.77 15.25
N VAL A 8 -5.97 -0.33 15.86
CA VAL A 8 -5.60 -0.36 17.29
C VAL A 8 -4.45 0.61 17.58
N ARG A 9 -3.41 0.61 16.76
CA ARG A 9 -2.28 1.55 16.90
C ARG A 9 -2.72 3.00 16.73
N ASN A 10 -3.58 3.29 15.76
CA ASN A 10 -4.12 4.64 15.57
C ASN A 10 -4.95 5.09 16.78
N LEU A 11 -5.74 4.20 17.37
CA LEU A 11 -6.47 4.48 18.60
C LEU A 11 -5.51 4.82 19.77
N GLN A 12 -4.49 3.99 19.96
CA GLN A 12 -3.49 4.20 21.03
C GLN A 12 -2.68 5.49 20.83
N ALA A 13 -2.38 5.84 19.58
CA ALA A 13 -1.71 7.09 19.24
C ALA A 13 -2.64 8.32 19.20
N GLY A 14 -3.94 8.16 19.51
CA GLY A 14 -4.91 9.25 19.44
C GLY A 14 -5.30 9.68 18.02
N MET A 15 -4.96 8.90 17.00
CA MET A 15 -5.15 9.26 15.58
C MET A 15 -6.44 8.68 14.96
N LEU A 16 -7.18 7.83 15.71
CA LEU A 16 -8.33 7.12 15.15
C LEU A 16 -9.39 8.07 14.59
N ARG A 17 -9.71 9.14 15.31
CA ARG A 17 -10.70 10.12 14.88
C ARG A 17 -10.32 10.75 13.53
N ALA A 18 -9.08 11.12 13.33
CA ALA A 18 -8.61 11.69 12.06
C ALA A 18 -8.78 10.69 10.90
N VAL A 19 -8.53 9.39 11.14
CA VAL A 19 -8.72 8.32 10.15
C VAL A 19 -10.20 8.14 9.80
N GLU A 20 -11.09 8.13 10.80
CA GLU A 20 -12.54 8.00 10.62
C GLU A 20 -13.12 9.20 9.83
N GLU A 21 -12.72 10.42 10.20
CA GLU A 21 -13.11 11.66 9.50
C GLU A 21 -12.48 11.74 8.09
N GLY A 22 -11.44 10.99 7.81
CA GLY A 22 -10.78 10.89 6.51
C GLY A 22 -11.66 10.31 5.40
N GLY A 23 -12.81 9.69 5.72
CA GLY A 23 -13.77 9.19 4.73
C GLY A 23 -13.21 8.10 3.82
N PHE A 24 -12.35 7.23 4.36
CA PHE A 24 -11.81 6.09 3.62
C PHE A 24 -12.83 4.96 3.48
N GLN A 25 -12.67 4.14 2.45
CA GLN A 25 -13.50 2.97 2.21
C GLN A 25 -13.38 1.99 3.38
N LEU A 26 -14.50 1.63 3.98
CA LEU A 26 -14.53 0.58 5.01
C LEU A 26 -14.09 -0.77 4.40
N LYS A 27 -13.38 -1.55 5.20
CA LYS A 27 -13.02 -2.92 4.85
C LYS A 27 -13.46 -3.88 5.96
N ASN A 28 -14.35 -4.81 5.63
CA ASN A 28 -14.86 -5.82 6.54
C ASN A 28 -14.46 -7.25 6.15
N GLY A 29 -13.76 -7.44 5.04
CA GLY A 29 -13.42 -8.78 4.57
C GLY A 29 -12.45 -8.80 3.41
N ALA A 30 -12.31 -9.98 2.84
CA ALA A 30 -11.56 -10.23 1.62
C ALA A 30 -12.26 -11.30 0.76
N ALA A 31 -12.14 -11.15 -0.54
CA ALA A 31 -12.62 -12.09 -1.54
C ALA A 31 -11.45 -12.64 -2.35
N PHE A 32 -11.58 -13.88 -2.79
CA PHE A 32 -10.56 -14.58 -3.56
C PHE A 32 -11.21 -15.24 -4.78
N GLY A 33 -10.56 -15.11 -5.94
CA GLY A 33 -11.01 -15.68 -7.20
C GLY A 33 -9.90 -16.47 -7.90
N ARG A 34 -10.28 -17.57 -8.57
CA ARG A 34 -9.43 -18.28 -9.52
C ARG A 34 -10.30 -18.99 -10.57
N GLY A 35 -10.21 -18.57 -11.82
CA GLY A 35 -11.12 -19.04 -12.87
C GLY A 35 -12.57 -18.74 -12.49
N GLU A 36 -13.42 -19.77 -12.45
CA GLU A 36 -14.83 -19.67 -12.03
C GLU A 36 -15.03 -19.90 -10.51
N ARG A 37 -13.97 -20.17 -9.76
CA ARG A 37 -14.05 -20.34 -8.31
C ARG A 37 -13.96 -19.00 -7.62
N TYR A 38 -14.86 -18.79 -6.67
CA TYR A 38 -14.90 -17.58 -5.84
C TYR A 38 -15.19 -17.98 -4.40
N THR A 39 -14.55 -17.31 -3.47
CA THR A 39 -14.81 -17.44 -2.04
C THR A 39 -14.55 -16.10 -1.36
N GLU A 40 -15.20 -15.87 -0.24
CA GLU A 40 -14.97 -14.70 0.58
C GLU A 40 -15.12 -15.02 2.05
N PHE A 41 -14.60 -14.16 2.90
CA PHE A 41 -14.83 -14.21 4.33
C PHE A 41 -15.00 -12.81 4.91
N ASP A 42 -15.77 -12.72 5.98
CA ASP A 42 -15.94 -11.50 6.76
C ASP A 42 -15.00 -11.53 7.97
N PHE A 43 -14.43 -10.38 8.31
CA PHE A 43 -13.53 -10.27 9.47
C PHE A 43 -14.24 -10.37 10.81
N SER A 44 -15.58 -10.32 10.85
CA SER A 44 -16.36 -10.59 12.05
C SER A 44 -16.41 -12.08 12.39
N ASP A 45 -16.28 -12.96 11.39
CA ASP A 45 -16.12 -14.40 11.58
C ASP A 45 -14.67 -14.73 11.93
N LYS A 46 -14.31 -14.51 13.19
CA LYS A 46 -12.94 -14.63 13.67
C LYS A 46 -12.87 -15.33 15.02
N HIS A 47 -11.74 -15.96 15.27
CA HIS A 47 -11.50 -16.77 16.45
C HIS A 47 -11.24 -15.94 17.73
N SER A 48 -10.74 -14.70 17.62
CA SER A 48 -10.37 -13.86 18.77
C SER A 48 -11.18 -12.58 18.84
N ALA A 49 -11.33 -12.00 20.02
CA ALA A 49 -11.91 -10.66 20.20
C ALA A 49 -11.06 -9.59 19.52
N GLY A 50 -11.64 -8.42 19.27
CA GLY A 50 -10.96 -7.26 18.67
C GLY A 50 -11.72 -6.68 17.48
N TRP A 51 -11.06 -5.79 16.73
CA TRP A 51 -11.64 -5.13 15.56
C TRP A 51 -11.92 -6.10 14.43
N SER A 52 -13.11 -6.01 13.83
CA SER A 52 -13.54 -6.77 12.64
C SER A 52 -13.59 -5.92 11.38
N THR A 53 -13.14 -4.70 11.45
CA THR A 53 -13.11 -3.77 10.30
C THR A 53 -11.77 -3.06 10.23
N THR A 54 -11.46 -2.53 9.05
CA THR A 54 -10.33 -1.64 8.80
C THR A 54 -10.68 -0.73 7.62
N TYR A 55 -9.70 -0.10 6.97
CA TYR A 55 -9.93 0.80 5.85
C TYR A 55 -9.08 0.43 4.64
N GLN A 56 -9.65 0.67 3.46
CA GLN A 56 -8.94 0.69 2.19
C GLN A 56 -8.60 2.14 1.89
N VAL A 57 -7.30 2.44 1.83
CA VAL A 57 -6.82 3.82 1.82
C VAL A 57 -5.95 4.12 0.61
N GLN A 58 -6.10 5.33 0.07
CA GLN A 58 -5.09 5.92 -0.81
C GLN A 58 -3.92 6.39 0.07
N ARG A 59 -2.77 5.74 -0.06
CA ARG A 59 -1.63 5.93 0.84
C ARG A 59 -1.17 7.39 0.95
N ALA A 60 -1.09 8.11 -0.17
CA ALA A 60 -0.67 9.51 -0.14
C ALA A 60 -1.56 10.36 0.78
N ARG A 61 -2.90 10.19 0.66
CA ARG A 61 -3.87 10.91 1.49
C ARG A 61 -3.83 10.46 2.95
N PHE A 62 -3.75 9.16 3.18
CA PHE A 62 -3.70 8.57 4.51
C PHE A 62 -2.43 8.97 5.26
N ASP A 63 -1.27 8.83 4.61
CA ASP A 63 0.02 9.14 5.23
C ASP A 63 0.12 10.65 5.55
N HIS A 64 -0.36 11.51 4.65
CA HIS A 64 -0.41 12.95 4.89
C HIS A 64 -1.33 13.33 6.06
N LEU A 65 -2.52 12.71 6.13
CA LEU A 65 -3.46 12.93 7.24
C LEU A 65 -2.85 12.55 8.58
N LEU A 66 -2.14 11.42 8.65
CA LEU A 66 -1.45 11.00 9.88
C LEU A 66 -0.30 11.94 10.25
N ALA A 67 0.44 12.46 9.28
CA ALA A 67 1.50 13.44 9.53
C ALA A 67 0.93 14.75 10.11
N LEU A 68 -0.16 15.29 9.52
CA LEU A 68 -0.84 16.47 10.04
C LEU A 68 -1.39 16.25 11.46
N GLU A 69 -1.93 15.07 11.74
CA GLU A 69 -2.43 14.74 13.06
C GLU A 69 -1.29 14.63 14.08
N ALA A 70 -0.14 14.08 13.69
CA ALA A 70 1.05 14.05 14.54
C ALA A 70 1.52 15.48 14.89
N GLU A 71 1.54 16.40 13.93
CA GLU A 71 1.86 17.81 14.17
C GLU A 71 0.86 18.45 15.13
N ARG A 72 -0.44 18.20 14.94
CA ARG A 72 -1.50 18.71 15.84
C ARG A 72 -1.30 18.21 17.28
N GLN A 73 -0.75 17.03 17.46
CA GLN A 73 -0.42 16.45 18.77
C GLN A 73 0.92 16.92 19.33
N GLY A 74 1.63 17.80 18.63
CA GLY A 74 2.86 18.43 19.10
C GLY A 74 4.15 17.78 18.59
N ALA A 75 4.08 16.82 17.65
CA ALA A 75 5.27 16.34 16.97
C ALA A 75 5.80 17.40 16.01
N GLU A 76 7.11 17.61 15.98
CA GLU A 76 7.73 18.46 14.99
C GLU A 76 7.99 17.67 13.70
N VAL A 77 7.31 18.02 12.60
CA VAL A 77 7.49 17.41 11.29
C VAL A 77 8.19 18.41 10.38
N ARG A 78 9.34 18.03 9.84
CA ARG A 78 10.18 18.91 9.02
C ARG A 78 10.26 18.41 7.58
N TYR A 79 9.88 19.27 6.64
CA TYR A 79 10.00 19.07 5.20
C TYR A 79 10.67 20.28 4.55
N PRO A 80 11.39 20.09 3.47
CA PRO A 80 12.03 18.89 2.98
C PRO A 80 13.43 18.75 3.58
N TYR A 81 13.74 17.62 4.17
CA TYR A 81 15.08 17.30 4.68
C TYR A 81 15.51 15.91 4.22
N GLU A 82 16.78 15.79 3.86
CA GLU A 82 17.43 14.52 3.52
C GLU A 82 18.31 14.07 4.67
N VAL A 83 18.17 12.84 5.14
CA VAL A 83 19.12 12.24 6.08
C VAL A 83 20.35 11.78 5.30
N VAL A 84 21.50 12.39 5.56
CA VAL A 84 22.74 12.13 4.82
C VAL A 84 23.79 11.35 5.61
N ALA A 85 23.72 11.35 6.94
CA ALA A 85 24.59 10.54 7.79
C ALA A 85 23.91 10.21 9.12
N VAL A 86 24.35 9.11 9.73
CA VAL A 86 23.87 8.65 11.04
C VAL A 86 25.06 8.14 11.84
N ASP A 87 25.18 8.57 13.09
CA ASP A 87 26.14 8.07 14.06
C ASP A 87 25.39 7.49 15.26
N ILE A 88 25.55 6.19 15.49
CA ILE A 88 24.96 5.42 16.60
C ILE A 88 26.01 4.88 17.54
N SER A 89 27.26 5.34 17.45
CA SER A 89 28.36 4.85 18.28
C SER A 89 28.32 5.38 19.72
N GLY A 90 27.63 6.50 19.95
CA GLY A 90 27.49 7.12 21.27
C GLY A 90 26.24 6.65 22.01
N GLN A 91 26.03 7.19 23.22
CA GLN A 91 24.83 6.92 24.03
C GLN A 91 23.54 7.49 23.39
N ARG A 92 23.67 8.51 22.57
CA ARG A 92 22.57 9.16 21.86
C ARG A 92 22.84 9.17 20.37
N PRO A 93 21.91 8.65 19.57
CA PRO A 93 22.01 8.72 18.11
C PRO A 93 22.10 10.18 17.62
N ARG A 94 22.94 10.39 16.61
CA ARG A 94 23.06 11.67 15.90
C ARG A 94 22.74 11.48 14.44
N VAL A 95 21.89 12.34 13.93
CA VAL A 95 21.43 12.33 12.53
C VAL A 95 21.87 13.63 11.88
N THR A 96 22.61 13.54 10.78
CA THR A 96 22.93 14.68 9.94
C THR A 96 21.88 14.81 8.86
N VAL A 97 21.22 15.94 8.82
CA VAL A 97 20.18 16.25 7.82
C VAL A 97 20.61 17.44 6.96
N LYS A 98 20.18 17.43 5.71
CA LYS A 98 20.45 18.48 4.73
C LYS A 98 19.11 18.99 4.17
N ASP A 99 18.93 20.32 4.13
CA ASP A 99 17.79 20.96 3.48
C ASP A 99 18.00 21.14 1.96
N LEU A 100 17.01 21.73 1.27
CA LEU A 100 17.09 21.98 -0.19
C LEU A 100 18.21 22.93 -0.58
N ASP A 101 18.60 23.85 0.29
CA ASP A 101 19.68 24.82 0.05
C ASP A 101 21.06 24.23 0.34
N GLY A 102 21.11 22.95 0.74
CA GLY A 102 22.34 22.26 1.09
C GLY A 102 22.86 22.56 2.48
N LYS A 103 22.10 23.27 3.31
CA LYS A 103 22.47 23.56 4.70
C LYS A 103 22.40 22.31 5.55
N ILE A 104 23.44 22.04 6.28
CA ILE A 104 23.60 20.90 7.16
C ILE A 104 23.14 21.24 8.58
N CYS A 105 22.32 20.37 9.17
CA CYS A 105 21.93 20.42 10.57
C CYS A 105 22.21 19.08 11.24
N LEU A 106 22.61 19.11 12.50
CA LEU A 106 22.80 17.93 13.34
C LEU A 106 21.61 17.82 14.31
N VAL A 107 21.00 16.64 14.36
CA VAL A 107 19.90 16.31 15.29
C VAL A 107 20.39 15.20 16.20
N GLU A 108 20.34 15.42 17.51
CA GLU A 108 20.61 14.40 18.52
C GLU A 108 19.30 13.96 19.15
N ALA A 109 19.08 12.65 19.30
CA ALA A 109 17.85 12.07 19.84
C ALA A 109 18.13 11.02 20.92
N GLY A 110 17.13 10.71 21.75
CA GLY A 110 17.20 9.59 22.69
C GLY A 110 17.02 8.24 21.97
N PHE A 111 16.30 8.23 20.84
CA PHE A 111 16.05 7.06 20.02
C PHE A 111 15.86 7.46 18.55
N LEU A 112 16.17 6.57 17.63
CA LEU A 112 16.02 6.77 16.18
C LEU A 112 15.19 5.63 15.59
N LEU A 113 14.13 6.00 14.85
CA LEU A 113 13.27 5.06 14.13
C LEU A 113 13.39 5.34 12.62
N ASP A 114 13.72 4.33 11.84
CA ASP A 114 13.71 4.41 10.38
C ASP A 114 12.35 3.96 9.83
N ALA A 115 11.60 4.89 9.29
CA ALA A 115 10.35 4.65 8.58
C ALA A 115 10.47 4.94 7.08
N SER A 116 11.68 4.97 6.52
CA SER A 116 11.98 5.33 5.12
C SER A 116 11.45 4.31 4.09
N GLY A 117 10.96 3.15 4.50
CA GLY A 117 10.41 2.13 3.62
C GLY A 117 11.39 1.73 2.51
N PHE A 118 10.99 1.85 1.25
CA PHE A 118 11.86 1.59 0.09
C PHE A 118 13.09 2.51 0.02
N GLY A 119 13.08 3.62 0.74
CA GLY A 119 14.23 4.50 0.90
C GLY A 119 15.41 3.82 1.60
N ARG A 120 15.16 2.87 2.50
CA ARG A 120 16.17 2.08 3.25
C ARG A 120 17.32 2.94 3.75
N VAL A 121 16.99 4.10 4.37
CA VAL A 121 17.98 5.13 4.71
C VAL A 121 19.02 4.59 5.69
N LEU A 122 18.60 4.11 6.85
CA LEU A 122 19.53 3.55 7.84
C LEU A 122 20.24 2.28 7.36
N PRO A 123 19.57 1.29 6.74
CA PRO A 123 20.26 0.11 6.22
C PRO A 123 21.41 0.46 5.26
N ARG A 124 21.22 1.45 4.38
CA ARG A 124 22.29 1.90 3.46
C ARG A 124 23.38 2.66 4.15
N LEU A 125 23.05 3.64 5.00
CA LEU A 125 24.05 4.47 5.70
C LEU A 125 24.90 3.64 6.69
N LEU A 126 24.31 2.61 7.29
CA LEU A 126 24.97 1.75 8.27
C LEU A 126 25.50 0.43 7.66
N GLN A 127 25.39 0.25 6.33
CA GLN A 127 25.85 -0.96 5.61
C GLN A 127 25.23 -2.25 6.15
N LEU A 128 23.93 -2.23 6.48
CA LEU A 128 23.20 -3.38 7.03
C LEU A 128 22.45 -4.19 5.97
N GLU A 129 22.56 -3.81 4.70
CA GLU A 129 21.85 -4.49 3.62
C GLU A 129 22.51 -5.85 3.31
N THR A 130 21.64 -6.86 3.18
CA THR A 130 22.04 -8.20 2.73
C THR A 130 21.20 -8.60 1.51
N PRO A 131 21.77 -9.36 0.56
CA PRO A 131 20.99 -9.86 -0.58
C PRO A 131 19.80 -10.71 -0.13
N SER A 132 18.65 -10.53 -0.79
CA SER A 132 17.50 -11.40 -0.60
C SER A 132 17.70 -12.73 -1.34
N ASN A 133 17.28 -13.83 -0.73
CA ASN A 133 17.21 -15.16 -1.36
C ASN A 133 15.79 -15.48 -1.87
N PHE A 134 14.86 -14.56 -1.80
CA PHE A 134 13.52 -14.72 -2.37
C PHE A 134 13.54 -14.49 -3.88
N PRO A 135 12.62 -15.13 -4.63
CA PRO A 135 12.42 -14.82 -6.05
C PRO A 135 12.17 -13.33 -6.28
N VAL A 136 12.76 -12.78 -7.33
CA VAL A 136 12.53 -11.38 -7.71
C VAL A 136 11.14 -11.24 -8.29
N ARG A 137 10.29 -10.49 -7.62
CA ARG A 137 8.92 -10.21 -8.04
C ARG A 137 8.73 -8.73 -8.29
N GLY A 138 7.93 -8.42 -9.31
CA GLY A 138 7.50 -7.07 -9.64
C GLY A 138 5.99 -6.93 -9.48
N ALA A 139 5.53 -5.69 -9.59
CA ALA A 139 4.12 -5.37 -9.68
C ALA A 139 3.93 -4.28 -10.73
N ILE A 140 2.86 -4.39 -11.51
CA ILE A 140 2.36 -3.33 -12.39
C ILE A 140 0.99 -2.93 -11.87
N PHE A 141 0.78 -1.64 -11.59
CA PHE A 141 -0.47 -1.21 -10.98
C PHE A 141 -0.85 0.22 -11.37
N THR A 142 -2.14 0.50 -11.21
CA THR A 142 -2.71 1.84 -11.38
C THR A 142 -3.95 2.03 -10.51
N HIS A 143 -4.51 3.24 -10.54
CA HIS A 143 -5.84 3.55 -10.03
C HIS A 143 -6.77 3.85 -11.20
N ILE A 144 -7.95 3.24 -11.21
CA ILE A 144 -8.95 3.39 -12.27
C ILE A 144 -10.31 3.75 -11.67
N GLU A 145 -11.19 4.35 -12.47
CA GLU A 145 -12.62 4.34 -12.17
C GLU A 145 -13.15 2.96 -12.52
N ASP A 146 -13.53 2.19 -11.52
CA ASP A 146 -13.86 0.78 -11.74
C ASP A 146 -15.25 0.56 -12.31
N ASN A 147 -16.20 1.46 -12.03
CA ASN A 147 -17.61 1.39 -12.48
C ASN A 147 -18.29 0.04 -12.21
N ILE A 148 -17.85 -0.66 -11.15
CA ILE A 148 -18.42 -1.95 -10.75
C ILE A 148 -19.78 -1.69 -10.07
N ALA A 149 -20.81 -2.39 -10.52
CA ALA A 149 -22.11 -2.25 -9.87
C ALA A 149 -22.10 -2.93 -8.49
N PRO A 150 -22.84 -2.39 -7.51
CA PRO A 150 -22.92 -2.97 -6.15
C PRO A 150 -23.37 -4.42 -6.10
N ALA A 151 -24.14 -4.88 -7.09
CA ALA A 151 -24.56 -6.26 -7.19
C ALA A 151 -23.46 -7.23 -7.68
N ASP A 152 -22.43 -6.69 -8.34
CA ASP A 152 -21.36 -7.49 -8.94
C ASP A 152 -20.20 -7.74 -7.96
N PHE A 153 -19.99 -6.81 -6.99
CA PHE A 153 -18.92 -6.93 -5.99
C PHE A 153 -19.18 -6.05 -4.76
N ASP A 154 -18.95 -6.61 -3.56
CA ASP A 154 -18.99 -5.86 -2.30
C ASP A 154 -17.71 -5.02 -2.12
N ARG A 155 -17.84 -3.70 -2.25
CA ARG A 155 -16.74 -2.74 -2.13
C ARG A 155 -16.08 -2.69 -0.75
N ASN A 156 -16.74 -3.27 0.29
CA ASN A 156 -16.13 -3.39 1.63
C ASN A 156 -15.11 -4.55 1.69
N LYS A 157 -14.87 -5.24 0.59
CA LYS A 157 -13.86 -6.29 0.47
C LYS A 157 -12.78 -5.88 -0.53
N ILE A 158 -11.59 -6.42 -0.37
CA ILE A 158 -10.62 -6.49 -1.46
C ILE A 158 -10.85 -7.77 -2.24
N LEU A 159 -10.55 -7.75 -3.53
CA LEU A 159 -10.51 -8.98 -4.33
C LEU A 159 -9.06 -9.32 -4.67
N ILE A 160 -8.66 -10.54 -4.35
CA ILE A 160 -7.43 -11.17 -4.80
C ILE A 160 -7.79 -12.21 -5.84
N THR A 161 -7.27 -12.08 -7.04
CA THR A 161 -7.51 -13.04 -8.12
C THR A 161 -6.20 -13.71 -8.51
N VAL A 162 -6.17 -15.04 -8.55
CA VAL A 162 -5.02 -15.78 -9.05
C VAL A 162 -5.18 -15.97 -10.56
N HIS A 163 -4.08 -15.81 -11.29
CA HIS A 163 -4.05 -16.00 -12.74
C HIS A 163 -4.52 -17.43 -13.11
N PRO A 164 -5.35 -17.62 -14.16
CA PRO A 164 -5.97 -18.91 -14.43
C PRO A 164 -4.97 -20.05 -14.68
N VAL A 165 -3.78 -19.73 -15.22
CA VAL A 165 -2.74 -20.70 -15.61
C VAL A 165 -1.52 -20.66 -14.68
N ARG A 166 -1.18 -19.50 -14.11
CA ARG A 166 0.03 -19.27 -13.31
C ARG A 166 -0.33 -19.06 -11.84
N ASP A 167 0.04 -20.00 -10.97
CA ASP A 167 -0.25 -19.95 -9.53
C ASP A 167 0.58 -18.90 -8.78
N ASP A 168 1.69 -18.50 -9.36
CA ASP A 168 2.63 -17.50 -8.83
C ASP A 168 2.30 -16.07 -9.27
N VAL A 169 1.28 -15.89 -10.14
CA VAL A 169 0.80 -14.60 -10.62
C VAL A 169 -0.58 -14.31 -10.05
N TRP A 170 -0.75 -13.14 -9.46
CA TRP A 170 -2.01 -12.76 -8.84
C TRP A 170 -2.28 -11.27 -8.97
N TYR A 171 -3.54 -10.91 -8.85
CA TYR A 171 -4.05 -9.55 -8.98
C TYR A 171 -4.67 -9.10 -7.68
N TRP A 172 -4.60 -7.81 -7.41
CA TRP A 172 -5.44 -7.18 -6.42
C TRP A 172 -6.41 -6.20 -7.08
N LEU A 173 -7.60 -6.09 -6.51
CA LEU A 173 -8.55 -5.01 -6.73
C LEU A 173 -8.95 -4.50 -5.34
N ILE A 174 -8.62 -3.25 -5.05
CA ILE A 174 -8.84 -2.59 -3.76
C ILE A 174 -9.70 -1.36 -3.98
N PRO A 175 -11.02 -1.44 -3.74
CA PRO A 175 -11.93 -0.30 -3.88
C PRO A 175 -11.58 0.84 -2.93
N PHE A 176 -11.85 2.06 -3.38
CA PHE A 176 -11.81 3.28 -2.60
C PHE A 176 -13.21 3.90 -2.49
N ALA A 177 -13.40 4.82 -1.53
CA ALA A 177 -14.70 5.44 -1.26
C ALA A 177 -15.20 6.37 -2.39
N ASP A 178 -14.32 6.79 -3.28
CA ASP A 178 -14.61 7.73 -4.38
C ASP A 178 -15.02 7.06 -5.69
N GLY A 179 -15.34 5.75 -5.68
CA GLY A 179 -15.71 5.00 -6.90
C GLY A 179 -14.52 4.53 -7.73
N ARG A 180 -13.33 4.76 -7.25
CA ARG A 180 -12.08 4.25 -7.85
C ARG A 180 -11.63 2.97 -7.17
N CYS A 181 -10.69 2.27 -7.79
CA CYS A 181 -9.95 1.19 -7.12
C CYS A 181 -8.46 1.26 -7.46
N SER A 182 -7.64 0.65 -6.61
CA SER A 182 -6.29 0.24 -6.99
C SER A 182 -6.38 -1.14 -7.62
N LEU A 183 -5.83 -1.26 -8.81
CA LEU A 183 -5.73 -2.51 -9.55
C LEU A 183 -4.27 -2.79 -9.88
N GLY A 184 -3.81 -4.00 -9.63
CA GLY A 184 -2.45 -4.38 -9.98
C GLY A 184 -2.29 -5.89 -10.16
N VAL A 185 -1.19 -6.26 -10.81
CA VAL A 185 -0.71 -7.62 -11.01
C VAL A 185 0.65 -7.80 -10.37
N VAL A 186 0.88 -8.93 -9.73
CA VAL A 186 2.16 -9.33 -9.14
C VAL A 186 2.61 -10.65 -9.78
N GLY A 187 3.87 -10.72 -10.15
CA GLY A 187 4.49 -11.92 -10.70
C GLY A 187 6.01 -11.82 -10.73
N GLU A 188 6.68 -12.83 -11.23
CA GLU A 188 8.10 -12.76 -11.53
C GLU A 188 8.35 -11.68 -12.60
N THR A 189 9.46 -10.95 -12.46
CA THR A 189 9.78 -9.82 -13.35
C THR A 189 9.92 -10.25 -14.81
N ASP A 190 10.46 -11.43 -15.05
CA ASP A 190 10.64 -11.96 -16.41
C ASP A 190 9.28 -12.22 -17.06
N PHE A 191 8.36 -12.86 -16.35
CA PHE A 191 7.00 -13.07 -16.84
C PHE A 191 6.25 -11.78 -17.10
N LEU A 192 6.33 -10.81 -16.17
CA LEU A 192 5.72 -9.50 -16.38
C LEU A 192 6.34 -8.77 -17.59
N GLY A 193 7.62 -9.04 -17.88
CA GLY A 193 8.38 -8.50 -19.01
C GLY A 193 8.07 -9.10 -20.38
N GLU A 194 7.44 -10.27 -20.45
CA GLU A 194 7.10 -10.93 -21.72
C GLU A 194 6.10 -10.13 -22.57
N HIS A 195 5.25 -9.34 -21.91
CA HIS A 195 4.27 -8.51 -22.59
C HIS A 195 4.88 -7.18 -23.05
N ARG A 196 4.71 -6.86 -24.33
CA ARG A 196 5.20 -5.62 -24.94
C ARG A 196 4.22 -4.46 -24.71
N GLY A 197 4.71 -3.24 -24.78
CA GLY A 197 3.92 -2.02 -24.64
C GLY A 197 4.18 -1.27 -23.34
N SER A 198 3.41 -0.23 -23.09
CA SER A 198 3.42 0.53 -21.86
C SER A 198 2.94 -0.32 -20.68
N GLU A 199 3.27 0.08 -19.45
CA GLU A 199 2.80 -0.61 -18.24
C GLU A 199 1.26 -0.71 -18.20
N THR A 200 0.56 0.31 -18.73
CA THR A 200 -0.91 0.30 -18.83
C THR A 200 -1.40 -0.78 -19.79
N GLU A 201 -0.82 -0.88 -20.99
CA GLU A 201 -1.18 -1.90 -21.98
C GLU A 201 -0.89 -3.31 -21.46
N ARG A 202 0.23 -3.47 -20.78
CA ARG A 202 0.62 -4.74 -20.15
C ARG A 202 -0.38 -5.16 -19.07
N LEU A 203 -0.74 -4.24 -18.16
CA LEU A 203 -1.74 -4.53 -17.12
C LEU A 203 -3.11 -4.86 -17.71
N GLN A 204 -3.54 -4.14 -18.76
CA GLN A 204 -4.77 -4.44 -19.47
C GLN A 204 -4.75 -5.81 -20.12
N SER A 205 -3.62 -6.20 -20.75
CA SER A 205 -3.45 -7.53 -21.32
C SER A 205 -3.55 -8.62 -20.26
N PHE A 206 -2.95 -8.45 -19.09
CA PHE A 206 -3.08 -9.39 -17.97
C PHE A 206 -4.53 -9.51 -17.47
N VAL A 207 -5.25 -8.39 -17.37
CA VAL A 207 -6.67 -8.40 -16.99
C VAL A 207 -7.50 -9.16 -18.02
N GLN A 208 -7.23 -8.97 -19.32
CA GLN A 208 -7.95 -9.69 -20.41
C GLN A 208 -7.73 -11.21 -20.35
N GLN A 209 -6.57 -11.68 -19.90
CA GLN A 209 -6.26 -13.10 -19.71
C GLN A 209 -6.97 -13.73 -18.51
N THR A 210 -7.64 -12.93 -17.69
CA THR A 210 -8.33 -13.36 -16.47
C THR A 210 -9.84 -13.09 -16.61
N PRO A 211 -10.64 -14.04 -17.15
CA PRO A 211 -12.02 -13.80 -17.59
C PRO A 211 -12.93 -13.22 -16.51
N SER A 212 -12.82 -13.67 -15.26
CA SER A 212 -13.60 -13.14 -14.13
C SER A 212 -13.31 -11.66 -13.87
N LEU A 213 -12.03 -11.31 -13.84
CA LEU A 213 -11.59 -9.93 -13.61
C LEU A 213 -11.91 -9.04 -14.81
N HIS A 214 -11.73 -9.56 -16.03
CA HIS A 214 -12.10 -8.85 -17.26
C HIS A 214 -13.60 -8.51 -17.31
N ARG A 215 -14.48 -9.47 -16.97
CA ARG A 215 -15.93 -9.23 -16.88
C ARG A 215 -16.26 -8.16 -15.84
N LEU A 216 -15.66 -8.26 -14.65
CA LEU A 216 -15.88 -7.32 -13.56
C LEU A 216 -15.50 -5.89 -13.94
N LEU A 217 -14.43 -5.72 -14.69
CA LEU A 217 -13.86 -4.45 -15.12
C LEU A 217 -14.30 -4.00 -16.52
N ALA A 218 -15.31 -4.63 -17.12
CA ALA A 218 -15.76 -4.33 -18.49
C ALA A 218 -16.18 -2.86 -18.70
N ARG A 219 -16.58 -2.17 -17.63
CA ARG A 219 -17.01 -0.76 -17.66
C ARG A 219 -15.95 0.18 -17.06
N ALA A 220 -14.79 -0.33 -16.70
CA ALA A 220 -13.75 0.47 -16.07
C ALA A 220 -13.18 1.52 -17.03
N ARG A 221 -12.87 2.70 -16.48
CA ARG A 221 -12.19 3.77 -17.20
C ARG A 221 -10.73 3.85 -16.73
N TRP A 222 -9.81 3.63 -17.66
CA TRP A 222 -8.38 3.63 -17.44
C TRP A 222 -7.81 5.04 -17.68
N ASP A 223 -7.95 5.90 -16.73
CA ASP A 223 -7.64 7.33 -16.81
C ASP A 223 -6.33 7.72 -16.11
N THR A 224 -5.67 6.77 -15.47
CA THR A 224 -4.38 6.96 -14.81
C THR A 224 -3.37 5.96 -15.40
N PRO A 225 -2.17 6.39 -15.81
CA PRO A 225 -1.13 5.50 -16.28
C PRO A 225 -0.70 4.48 -15.23
N ALA A 226 -0.41 3.24 -15.65
CA ALA A 226 0.20 2.24 -14.78
C ALA A 226 1.71 2.48 -14.62
N ARG A 227 2.25 1.92 -13.57
CA ARG A 227 3.67 1.99 -13.22
C ARG A 227 4.13 0.72 -12.52
#